data_16a01dd86fd6e8ed81ab814495aaa473
#
_entry.id   16a01dd86fd6e8ed81ab814495aaa473
#
_cell.length_a   1.000
_cell.length_b   1.000
_cell.length_c   1.000
_cell.angle_alpha   90.00
_cell.angle_beta   90.00
_cell.angle_gamma   90.00
#
_symmetry.space_group_name_H-M   'P 1'
#
loop_
_entity.id
_entity.type
_entity.pdbx_description
1 polymer ?
#
loop_
_entity_poly.entity_id
_entity_poly.type
_entity_poly.pdbx_seq_one_letter_code
_entity_poly.pdbx_strand_id
1 'polypeptide(L)'
;PITLSALTSKPVISEFFAQRDGTWTSHVDLGLWADAMIIAPATASTIGKMANGIADNMLITTYLSMKAPVFVAPAMDLDMFAHPSTRKNLDTLRSYGNHIIEPAEGELASHLVGKGRMEEPEKIVEILEAFFVKQQDMAGKKVVITAGPTYEKIDPVRFIGNYSSGKMGFALAEECASRGAEVSLISGPVTIQAHHPNIRRIDGESAGEIYEAAIREFPTASAGILC
;
A
#
# COMPACT_ATOMS: atom_id res chain seq x y z
N PRO A 1 -26.09 -4.32 -1.10
CA PRO A 1 -25.22 -5.36 -0.49
C PRO A 1 -25.23 -6.66 -1.27
N ILE A 2 -26.39 -7.30 -1.51
CA ILE A 2 -26.48 -8.60 -2.20
C ILE A 2 -25.81 -8.57 -3.59
N THR A 3 -26.04 -7.55 -4.39
CA THR A 3 -25.43 -7.40 -5.73
C THR A 3 -23.90 -7.40 -5.65
N LEU A 4 -23.32 -6.62 -4.73
CA LEU A 4 -21.87 -6.58 -4.54
C LEU A 4 -21.31 -7.90 -4.04
N SER A 5 -22.00 -8.58 -3.12
CA SER A 5 -21.59 -9.90 -2.65
C SER A 5 -21.61 -10.94 -3.77
N ALA A 6 -22.64 -10.91 -4.63
CA ALA A 6 -22.75 -11.83 -5.78
C ALA A 6 -21.63 -11.58 -6.81
N LEU A 7 -21.32 -10.32 -7.12
CA LEU A 7 -20.29 -9.97 -8.11
C LEU A 7 -18.87 -10.25 -7.63
N THR A 8 -18.60 -10.02 -6.34
CA THR A 8 -17.25 -10.16 -5.77
C THR A 8 -16.98 -11.53 -5.18
N SER A 9 -18.02 -12.35 -4.99
CA SER A 9 -17.96 -13.62 -4.23
C SER A 9 -17.44 -13.42 -2.79
N LYS A 10 -17.59 -12.21 -2.24
CA LYS A 10 -17.15 -11.85 -0.88
C LYS A 10 -18.34 -11.33 -0.07
N PRO A 11 -18.36 -11.54 1.25
CA PRO A 11 -19.40 -10.98 2.10
C PRO A 11 -19.33 -9.45 2.12
N VAL A 12 -20.50 -8.80 2.13
CA VAL A 12 -20.60 -7.35 2.36
C VAL A 12 -20.81 -7.11 3.84
N ILE A 13 -19.91 -6.35 4.45
CA ILE A 13 -19.92 -6.04 5.87
C ILE A 13 -20.61 -4.69 6.05
N SER A 14 -21.73 -4.65 6.75
CA SER A 14 -22.50 -3.44 7.06
C SER A 14 -22.57 -3.13 8.55
N GLU A 15 -22.44 -4.17 9.39
CA GLU A 15 -22.63 -4.11 10.82
C GLU A 15 -21.42 -4.68 11.57
N PHE A 16 -21.21 -4.23 12.80
CA PHE A 16 -20.18 -4.80 13.68
C PHE A 16 -20.49 -6.25 14.07
N PHE A 17 -21.76 -6.56 14.29
CA PHE A 17 -22.24 -7.87 14.69
C PHE A 17 -23.14 -8.43 13.60
N ALA A 18 -22.63 -9.37 12.83
CA ALA A 18 -23.36 -9.97 11.70
C ALA A 18 -24.46 -10.93 12.16
N GLN A 19 -24.28 -11.58 13.33
CA GLN A 19 -25.20 -12.55 13.91
C GLN A 19 -25.36 -12.29 15.41
N ARG A 20 -26.46 -12.81 16.00
CA ARG A 20 -26.71 -12.65 17.44
C ARG A 20 -25.94 -13.66 18.32
N ASP A 21 -24.94 -14.30 17.77
CA ASP A 21 -24.11 -15.34 18.41
C ASP A 21 -22.82 -14.77 19.06
N GLY A 22 -22.64 -13.45 19.03
CA GLY A 22 -21.45 -12.78 19.57
C GLY A 22 -20.28 -12.71 18.60
N THR A 23 -20.39 -13.23 17.38
CA THR A 23 -19.39 -13.01 16.34
C THR A 23 -19.42 -11.57 15.86
N TRP A 24 -18.26 -10.94 15.75
CA TRP A 24 -18.12 -9.56 15.31
C TRP A 24 -17.05 -9.43 14.24
N THR A 25 -17.20 -8.44 13.38
CA THR A 25 -16.20 -8.12 12.36
C THR A 25 -15.26 -7.04 12.90
N SER A 26 -13.99 -7.38 12.96
CA SER A 26 -12.96 -6.45 13.44
C SER A 26 -12.66 -5.38 12.40
N HIS A 27 -12.99 -4.13 12.73
CA HIS A 27 -12.62 -2.96 11.92
C HIS A 27 -11.09 -2.77 11.88
N VAL A 28 -10.39 -3.19 12.93
CA VAL A 28 -8.91 -3.12 13.00
C VAL A 28 -8.29 -4.08 12.01
N ASP A 29 -8.81 -5.32 11.92
CA ASP A 29 -8.29 -6.31 10.97
C ASP A 29 -8.52 -5.87 9.52
N LEU A 30 -9.66 -5.25 9.23
CA LEU A 30 -9.92 -4.65 7.92
C LEU A 30 -8.93 -3.51 7.62
N GLY A 31 -8.64 -2.66 8.62
CA GLY A 31 -7.68 -1.56 8.48
C GLY A 31 -6.22 -2.02 8.30
N LEU A 32 -5.89 -3.20 8.82
CA LEU A 32 -4.55 -3.81 8.66
C LEU A 32 -4.42 -4.62 7.36
N TRP A 33 -5.54 -5.21 6.89
CA TRP A 33 -5.57 -6.04 5.70
C TRP A 33 -5.54 -5.23 4.39
N ALA A 34 -6.17 -4.03 4.39
CA ALA A 34 -6.38 -3.26 3.18
C ALA A 34 -5.09 -2.57 2.71
N ASP A 35 -4.81 -2.61 1.41
CA ASP A 35 -3.77 -1.84 0.74
C ASP A 35 -4.25 -0.44 0.34
N ALA A 36 -5.57 -0.26 0.21
CA ALA A 36 -6.24 1.02 0.03
C ALA A 36 -7.68 0.96 0.52
N MET A 37 -8.23 2.10 0.95
CA MET A 37 -9.67 2.25 1.22
C MET A 37 -10.28 3.23 0.24
N ILE A 38 -11.37 2.82 -0.41
CA ILE A 38 -12.12 3.68 -1.34
C ILE A 38 -13.52 3.88 -0.78
N ILE A 39 -13.93 5.14 -0.66
CA ILE A 39 -15.28 5.51 -0.22
C ILE A 39 -16.01 6.11 -1.43
N ALA A 40 -16.78 5.28 -2.11
CA ALA A 40 -17.46 5.62 -3.37
C ALA A 40 -18.88 5.00 -3.41
N PRO A 41 -19.93 5.81 -3.39
CA PRO A 41 -19.94 7.26 -3.22
C PRO A 41 -19.74 7.71 -1.76
N ALA A 42 -19.12 8.87 -1.58
CA ALA A 42 -19.06 9.55 -0.29
C ALA A 42 -20.10 10.69 -0.23
N THR A 43 -21.13 10.51 0.59
CA THR A 43 -22.16 11.54 0.81
C THR A 43 -21.66 12.65 1.72
N ALA A 44 -22.33 13.80 1.74
CA ALA A 44 -22.02 14.90 2.65
C ALA A 44 -22.02 14.44 4.12
N SER A 45 -22.94 13.54 4.51
CA SER A 45 -22.99 12.95 5.85
C SER A 45 -21.74 12.13 6.16
N THR A 46 -21.32 11.26 5.24
CA THR A 46 -20.11 10.45 5.38
C THR A 46 -18.87 11.33 5.52
N ILE A 47 -18.71 12.31 4.63
CA ILE A 47 -17.60 13.27 4.64
C ILE A 47 -17.56 14.05 5.96
N GLY A 48 -18.73 14.51 6.43
CA GLY A 48 -18.84 15.21 7.71
C GLY A 48 -18.43 14.35 8.90
N LYS A 49 -18.87 13.10 8.94
CA LYS A 49 -18.48 12.14 10.00
C LYS A 49 -17.01 11.81 9.98
N MET A 50 -16.43 11.55 8.81
CA MET A 50 -15.00 11.32 8.64
C MET A 50 -14.17 12.50 9.16
N ALA A 51 -14.51 13.73 8.72
CA ALA A 51 -13.78 14.94 9.07
C ALA A 51 -13.82 15.26 10.58
N ASN A 52 -14.87 14.80 11.28
CA ASN A 52 -15.06 15.07 12.71
C ASN A 52 -14.89 13.82 13.59
N GLY A 53 -14.50 12.68 13.04
CA GLY A 53 -14.24 11.43 13.80
C GLY A 53 -15.48 10.82 14.45
N ILE A 54 -16.67 10.96 13.83
CA ILE A 54 -17.95 10.45 14.41
C ILE A 54 -18.12 8.98 14.01
N ALA A 55 -17.58 8.08 14.82
CA ALA A 55 -17.54 6.63 14.60
C ALA A 55 -18.85 5.92 15.00
N ASP A 56 -19.94 6.27 14.35
CA ASP A 56 -21.28 5.72 14.65
C ASP A 56 -21.70 4.55 13.73
N ASN A 57 -20.82 4.10 12.84
CA ASN A 57 -21.07 2.99 11.94
C ASN A 57 -19.75 2.30 11.53
N MET A 58 -19.88 1.10 10.94
CA MET A 58 -18.75 0.26 10.54
C MET A 58 -17.79 0.96 9.57
N LEU A 59 -18.32 1.73 8.61
CA LEU A 59 -17.52 2.43 7.61
C LEU A 59 -16.56 3.43 8.28
N ILE A 60 -17.10 4.32 9.12
CA ILE A 60 -16.30 5.38 9.76
C ILE A 60 -15.34 4.80 10.78
N THR A 61 -15.74 3.77 11.51
CA THR A 61 -14.87 3.10 12.48
C THR A 61 -13.69 2.41 11.78
N THR A 62 -13.93 1.76 10.64
CA THR A 62 -12.88 1.19 9.80
C THR A 62 -11.96 2.28 9.25
N TYR A 63 -12.53 3.39 8.76
CA TYR A 63 -11.76 4.55 8.28
C TYR A 63 -10.80 5.07 9.37
N LEU A 64 -11.26 5.25 10.59
CA LEU A 64 -10.42 5.73 11.71
C LEU A 64 -9.32 4.75 12.12
N SER A 65 -9.44 3.47 11.75
CA SER A 65 -8.44 2.44 12.00
C SER A 65 -7.52 2.19 10.79
N MET A 66 -7.78 2.89 9.65
CA MET A 66 -7.08 2.66 8.40
C MET A 66 -5.63 3.16 8.45
N LYS A 67 -4.70 2.31 8.02
CA LYS A 67 -3.29 2.67 7.83
C LYS A 67 -2.93 2.87 6.36
N ALA A 68 -3.70 2.26 5.47
CA ALA A 68 -3.53 2.37 4.03
C ALA A 68 -4.07 3.72 3.50
N PRO A 69 -3.65 4.15 2.30
CA PRO A 69 -4.19 5.34 1.66
C PRO A 69 -5.72 5.29 1.52
N VAL A 70 -6.38 6.43 1.78
CA VAL A 70 -7.83 6.54 1.69
C VAL A 70 -8.22 7.46 0.55
N PHE A 71 -9.08 6.98 -0.33
CA PHE A 71 -9.65 7.70 -1.47
C PHE A 71 -11.12 7.98 -1.23
N VAL A 72 -11.54 9.20 -1.48
CA VAL A 72 -12.90 9.65 -1.21
C VAL A 72 -13.49 10.22 -2.50
N ALA A 73 -14.56 9.60 -3.02
CA ALA A 73 -15.27 10.04 -4.21
C ALA A 73 -16.61 10.67 -3.80
N PRO A 74 -16.69 12.00 -3.68
CA PRO A 74 -17.92 12.71 -3.28
C PRO A 74 -19.04 12.52 -4.29
N ALA A 75 -20.28 12.40 -3.76
CA ALA A 75 -21.51 12.41 -4.57
C ALA A 75 -22.63 13.10 -3.79
N MET A 76 -23.11 14.22 -4.29
CA MET A 76 -24.19 15.01 -3.70
C MET A 76 -24.70 16.07 -4.68
N ASP A 77 -25.81 16.69 -4.35
CA ASP A 77 -26.35 17.79 -5.12
C ASP A 77 -25.41 19.01 -5.15
N LEU A 78 -25.58 19.89 -6.15
CA LEU A 78 -24.77 21.07 -6.40
C LEU A 78 -24.63 21.97 -5.18
N ASP A 79 -25.75 22.34 -4.57
CA ASP A 79 -25.77 23.25 -3.43
C ASP A 79 -25.16 22.63 -2.20
N MET A 80 -25.29 21.30 -2.02
CA MET A 80 -24.64 20.54 -0.97
C MET A 80 -23.13 20.50 -1.18
N PHE A 81 -22.66 20.31 -2.41
CA PHE A 81 -21.24 20.31 -2.73
C PHE A 81 -20.61 21.70 -2.57
N ALA A 82 -21.36 22.75 -2.97
CA ALA A 82 -20.93 24.14 -2.82
C ALA A 82 -20.98 24.66 -1.38
N HIS A 83 -21.73 23.99 -0.48
CA HIS A 83 -21.95 24.47 0.88
C HIS A 83 -20.63 24.62 1.65
N PRO A 84 -20.45 25.72 2.40
CA PRO A 84 -19.20 25.99 3.12
C PRO A 84 -18.75 24.85 4.06
N SER A 85 -19.71 24.17 4.72
CA SER A 85 -19.37 23.04 5.61
C SER A 85 -18.81 21.85 4.83
N THR A 86 -19.35 21.55 3.65
CA THR A 86 -18.84 20.44 2.80
C THR A 86 -17.42 20.76 2.32
N ARG A 87 -17.18 21.98 1.85
CA ARG A 87 -15.83 22.43 1.44
C ARG A 87 -14.84 22.34 2.59
N LYS A 88 -15.21 22.87 3.77
CA LYS A 88 -14.38 22.78 4.96
C LYS A 88 -14.05 21.34 5.34
N ASN A 89 -15.04 20.45 5.30
CA ASN A 89 -14.84 19.04 5.63
C ASN A 89 -13.92 18.34 4.62
N LEU A 90 -14.06 18.61 3.32
CA LEU A 90 -13.16 18.10 2.29
C LEU A 90 -11.72 18.59 2.47
N ASP A 91 -11.53 19.87 2.80
CA ASP A 91 -10.21 20.43 3.08
C ASP A 91 -9.61 19.82 4.36
N THR A 92 -10.42 19.56 5.37
CA THR A 92 -10.01 18.82 6.57
C THR A 92 -9.55 17.40 6.20
N LEU A 93 -10.30 16.68 5.38
CA LEU A 93 -9.89 15.34 4.92
C LEU A 93 -8.60 15.37 4.11
N ARG A 94 -8.40 16.37 3.24
CA ARG A 94 -7.12 16.57 2.54
C ARG A 94 -5.97 16.81 3.52
N SER A 95 -6.19 17.59 4.57
CA SER A 95 -5.16 17.84 5.60
C SER A 95 -4.80 16.59 6.40
N TYR A 96 -5.69 15.61 6.49
CA TYR A 96 -5.42 14.29 7.08
C TYR A 96 -4.70 13.33 6.13
N GLY A 97 -4.40 13.76 4.89
CA GLY A 97 -3.75 12.93 3.89
C GLY A 97 -4.69 12.06 3.04
N ASN A 98 -6.01 12.29 3.12
CA ASN A 98 -6.94 11.58 2.25
C ASN A 98 -6.92 12.15 0.82
N HIS A 99 -7.03 11.27 -0.17
CA HIS A 99 -7.09 11.60 -1.58
C HIS A 99 -8.54 11.86 -2.00
N ILE A 100 -8.87 13.11 -2.31
CA ILE A 100 -10.22 13.47 -2.78
C ILE A 100 -10.25 13.32 -4.29
N ILE A 101 -11.10 12.42 -4.78
CA ILE A 101 -11.41 12.26 -6.19
C ILE A 101 -12.47 13.30 -6.52
N GLU A 102 -12.12 14.27 -7.38
CA GLU A 102 -13.05 15.34 -7.74
C GLU A 102 -14.30 14.78 -8.42
N PRO A 103 -15.50 15.22 -8.02
CA PRO A 103 -16.73 14.78 -8.66
C PRO A 103 -16.80 15.25 -10.11
N ALA A 104 -17.38 14.40 -10.96
CA ALA A 104 -17.66 14.70 -12.37
C ALA A 104 -18.76 15.75 -12.53
N GLU A 105 -18.77 16.41 -13.68
CA GLU A 105 -19.88 17.26 -14.13
C GLU A 105 -20.88 16.41 -14.90
N GLY A 106 -22.18 16.62 -14.65
CA GLY A 106 -23.24 15.90 -15.33
C GLY A 106 -24.61 16.15 -14.72
N GLU A 107 -25.61 15.45 -15.26
CA GLU A 107 -26.97 15.48 -14.70
C GLU A 107 -26.97 14.73 -13.34
N LEU A 108 -27.57 15.37 -12.34
CA LEU A 108 -27.74 14.85 -10.99
C LEU A 108 -29.13 14.24 -10.83
N ALA A 109 -29.35 13.53 -9.72
CA ALA A 109 -30.67 12.96 -9.40
C ALA A 109 -31.76 14.01 -9.25
N SER A 110 -31.38 15.26 -8.98
CA SER A 110 -32.29 16.45 -8.96
C SER A 110 -32.63 17.02 -10.34
N HIS A 111 -32.11 16.39 -11.43
CA HIS A 111 -32.17 16.90 -12.81
C HIS A 111 -31.43 18.23 -13.05
N LEU A 112 -30.67 18.70 -12.07
CA LEU A 112 -29.71 19.78 -12.26
C LEU A 112 -28.45 19.28 -12.92
N VAL A 113 -27.79 20.13 -13.71
CA VAL A 113 -26.52 19.79 -14.39
C VAL A 113 -25.37 20.56 -13.74
N GLY A 114 -24.33 19.86 -13.34
CA GLY A 114 -23.13 20.49 -12.81
C GLY A 114 -22.25 19.52 -12.01
N LYS A 115 -21.34 20.08 -11.22
CA LYS A 115 -20.34 19.33 -10.44
C LYS A 115 -20.95 18.77 -9.15
N GLY A 116 -21.01 17.46 -9.01
CA GLY A 116 -21.58 16.78 -7.82
C GLY A 116 -21.84 15.29 -8.04
N ARG A 117 -21.76 14.82 -9.28
CA ARG A 117 -21.86 13.40 -9.62
C ARG A 117 -20.56 12.67 -9.22
N MET A 118 -20.69 11.50 -8.61
CA MET A 118 -19.52 10.64 -8.36
C MET A 118 -18.76 10.41 -9.68
N GLU A 119 -17.46 10.46 -9.63
CA GLU A 119 -16.61 10.11 -10.78
C GLU A 119 -16.92 8.69 -11.27
N GLU A 120 -16.76 8.44 -12.55
CA GLU A 120 -17.02 7.13 -13.15
C GLU A 120 -16.09 6.05 -12.55
N PRO A 121 -16.59 4.82 -12.32
CA PRO A 121 -15.81 3.76 -11.71
C PRO A 121 -14.49 3.46 -12.42
N GLU A 122 -14.48 3.49 -13.75
CA GLU A 122 -13.30 3.29 -14.59
C GLU A 122 -12.23 4.35 -14.29
N LYS A 123 -12.66 5.61 -14.13
CA LYS A 123 -11.77 6.72 -13.81
C LYS A 123 -11.21 6.63 -12.39
N ILE A 124 -12.02 6.17 -11.45
CA ILE A 124 -11.57 5.90 -10.07
C ILE A 124 -10.47 4.83 -10.09
N VAL A 125 -10.63 3.77 -10.88
CA VAL A 125 -9.61 2.72 -11.03
C VAL A 125 -8.33 3.27 -11.64
N GLU A 126 -8.41 4.09 -12.72
CA GLU A 126 -7.24 4.74 -13.31
C GLU A 126 -6.46 5.61 -12.30
N ILE A 127 -7.17 6.35 -11.44
CA ILE A 127 -6.55 7.17 -10.39
C ILE A 127 -5.79 6.30 -9.38
N LEU A 128 -6.38 5.18 -8.98
CA LEU A 128 -5.74 4.23 -8.08
C LEU A 128 -4.52 3.58 -8.70
N GLU A 129 -4.64 3.09 -9.92
CA GLU A 129 -3.51 2.51 -10.65
C GLU A 129 -2.37 3.52 -10.78
N ALA A 130 -2.67 4.76 -11.17
CA ALA A 130 -1.69 5.83 -11.27
C ALA A 130 -1.04 6.16 -9.91
N PHE A 131 -1.78 6.07 -8.81
CA PHE A 131 -1.25 6.27 -7.47
C PHE A 131 -0.22 5.19 -7.12
N PHE A 132 -0.56 3.92 -7.33
CA PHE A 132 0.35 2.81 -7.03
C PHE A 132 1.52 2.72 -8.01
N VAL A 133 1.30 3.02 -9.29
CA VAL A 133 2.39 3.07 -10.29
C VAL A 133 3.40 4.19 -10.01
N LYS A 134 2.97 5.32 -9.40
CA LYS A 134 3.92 6.37 -8.97
C LYS A 134 4.98 5.89 -7.97
N GLN A 135 4.78 4.78 -7.32
CA GLN A 135 5.77 4.17 -6.44
C GLN A 135 6.81 3.32 -7.19
N GLN A 136 6.69 3.17 -8.53
CA GLN A 136 7.66 2.46 -9.37
C GLN A 136 8.82 3.38 -9.84
N ASP A 137 9.30 4.24 -8.95
CA ASP A 137 10.34 5.24 -9.25
C ASP A 137 11.74 4.62 -9.49
N MET A 138 11.89 3.34 -9.20
CA MET A 138 13.08 2.55 -9.49
C MET A 138 12.92 1.61 -10.69
N ALA A 139 11.84 1.71 -11.46
CA ALA A 139 11.63 0.90 -12.66
C ALA A 139 12.80 1.06 -13.66
N GLY A 140 13.29 -0.06 -14.18
CA GLY A 140 14.45 -0.11 -15.08
C GLY A 140 15.79 0.17 -14.41
N LYS A 141 15.85 0.31 -13.09
CA LYS A 141 17.10 0.38 -12.33
C LYS A 141 17.54 -0.99 -11.87
N LYS A 142 18.83 -1.28 -11.97
CA LYS A 142 19.44 -2.47 -11.36
C LYS A 142 20.17 -2.08 -10.08
N VAL A 143 19.90 -2.78 -8.98
CA VAL A 143 20.53 -2.51 -7.69
C VAL A 143 21.23 -3.78 -7.20
N VAL A 144 22.48 -3.64 -6.78
CA VAL A 144 23.26 -4.70 -6.15
C VAL A 144 23.28 -4.45 -4.65
N ILE A 145 22.90 -5.43 -3.85
CA ILE A 145 22.86 -5.34 -2.40
C ILE A 145 23.61 -6.50 -1.79
N THR A 146 24.55 -6.23 -0.88
CA THR A 146 25.14 -7.28 -0.03
C THR A 146 24.36 -7.40 1.27
N ALA A 147 24.25 -8.60 1.83
CA ALA A 147 23.52 -8.84 3.07
C ALA A 147 24.07 -10.05 3.84
N GLY A 148 23.92 -10.03 5.15
CA GLY A 148 24.28 -11.17 6.01
C GLY A 148 25.74 -11.23 6.41
N PRO A 149 26.11 -12.27 7.17
CA PRO A 149 27.48 -12.47 7.65
C PRO A 149 28.38 -13.06 6.55
N THR A 150 29.68 -12.98 6.78
CA THR A 150 30.69 -13.83 6.09
C THR A 150 31.27 -14.85 7.06
N TYR A 151 31.57 -16.04 6.57
CA TYR A 151 32.22 -17.10 7.33
C TYR A 151 33.55 -17.44 6.69
N GLU A 152 34.64 -17.10 7.40
CA GLU A 152 36.01 -17.39 6.97
C GLU A 152 36.48 -18.71 7.62
N LYS A 153 36.58 -19.77 6.84
CA LYS A 153 36.94 -21.09 7.32
C LYS A 153 38.37 -21.15 7.85
N ILE A 154 38.53 -21.65 9.08
CA ILE A 154 39.84 -21.98 9.68
C ILE A 154 40.15 -23.43 9.33
N ASP A 155 39.20 -24.33 9.45
CA ASP A 155 39.27 -25.75 9.12
C ASP A 155 37.84 -26.26 8.73
N PRO A 156 37.67 -27.55 8.43
CA PRO A 156 36.33 -28.05 8.02
C PRO A 156 35.23 -27.89 9.06
N VAL A 157 35.54 -27.53 10.33
CA VAL A 157 34.60 -27.46 11.44
C VAL A 157 34.45 -26.03 11.97
N ARG A 158 35.53 -25.24 11.96
CA ARG A 158 35.58 -23.92 12.59
C ARG A 158 35.73 -22.81 11.58
N PHE A 159 35.07 -21.68 11.85
CA PHE A 159 35.16 -20.47 11.05
C PHE A 159 35.17 -19.23 11.94
N ILE A 160 35.61 -18.09 11.38
CA ILE A 160 35.45 -16.76 11.93
C ILE A 160 34.28 -16.12 11.18
N GLY A 161 33.32 -15.56 11.91
CA GLY A 161 32.18 -14.89 11.33
C GLY A 161 31.69 -13.76 12.22
N ASN A 162 30.61 -13.08 11.77
CA ASN A 162 29.95 -12.01 12.52
C ASN A 162 28.48 -12.33 12.78
N TYR A 163 27.83 -11.52 13.66
CA TYR A 163 26.44 -11.72 14.06
C TYR A 163 25.40 -11.07 13.12
N SER A 164 25.79 -10.71 11.89
CA SER A 164 24.84 -10.11 10.95
C SER A 164 23.69 -11.08 10.66
N SER A 165 22.48 -10.63 10.85
CA SER A 165 21.29 -11.40 10.52
C SER A 165 20.81 -11.21 9.07
N GLY A 166 21.39 -10.28 8.32
CA GLY A 166 20.97 -9.91 6.96
C GLY A 166 19.69 -9.09 6.88
N LYS A 167 18.96 -8.87 7.98
CA LYS A 167 17.62 -8.24 7.97
C LYS A 167 17.58 -6.91 7.23
N MET A 168 18.59 -6.05 7.39
CA MET A 168 18.62 -4.74 6.76
C MET A 168 18.76 -4.87 5.24
N GLY A 169 19.72 -5.66 4.75
CA GLY A 169 19.93 -5.86 3.31
C GLY A 169 18.74 -6.52 2.63
N PHE A 170 18.09 -7.49 3.27
CA PHE A 170 16.87 -8.11 2.77
C PHE A 170 15.69 -7.11 2.73
N ALA A 171 15.49 -6.29 3.77
CA ALA A 171 14.45 -5.27 3.78
C ALA A 171 14.67 -4.22 2.68
N LEU A 172 15.92 -3.78 2.46
CA LEU A 172 16.26 -2.87 1.37
C LEU A 172 16.04 -3.50 -0.01
N ALA A 173 16.34 -4.80 -0.16
CA ALA A 173 16.10 -5.53 -1.40
C ALA A 173 14.61 -5.59 -1.74
N GLU A 174 13.76 -5.94 -0.76
CA GLU A 174 12.31 -5.98 -0.92
C GLU A 174 11.76 -4.58 -1.26
N GLU A 175 12.21 -3.53 -0.59
CA GLU A 175 11.78 -2.15 -0.86
C GLU A 175 12.21 -1.70 -2.27
N CYS A 176 13.46 -1.91 -2.66
CA CYS A 176 13.92 -1.57 -4.02
C CYS A 176 13.14 -2.32 -5.10
N ALA A 177 12.89 -3.62 -4.88
CA ALA A 177 12.14 -4.45 -5.82
C ALA A 177 10.66 -4.04 -5.91
N SER A 178 10.02 -3.72 -4.78
CA SER A 178 8.64 -3.22 -4.74
C SER A 178 8.49 -1.89 -5.47
N ARG A 179 9.54 -1.07 -5.52
CA ARG A 179 9.64 0.17 -6.29
C ARG A 179 10.05 -0.04 -7.75
N GLY A 180 10.07 -1.29 -8.22
CA GLY A 180 10.28 -1.66 -9.62
C GLY A 180 11.74 -1.92 -10.02
N ALA A 181 12.70 -1.93 -9.09
CA ALA A 181 14.08 -2.25 -9.40
C ALA A 181 14.27 -3.76 -9.67
N GLU A 182 15.25 -4.08 -10.51
CA GLU A 182 15.86 -5.41 -10.56
C GLU A 182 16.95 -5.49 -9.50
N VAL A 183 16.83 -6.41 -8.55
CA VAL A 183 17.76 -6.51 -7.42
C VAL A 183 18.60 -7.78 -7.51
N SER A 184 19.93 -7.60 -7.52
CA SER A 184 20.88 -8.68 -7.27
C SER A 184 21.26 -8.65 -5.79
N LEU A 185 20.68 -9.55 -4.99
CA LEU A 185 20.92 -9.68 -3.55
C LEU A 185 22.00 -10.73 -3.31
N ILE A 186 23.21 -10.29 -2.95
CA ILE A 186 24.33 -11.15 -2.63
C ILE A 186 24.32 -11.40 -1.11
N SER A 187 24.04 -12.63 -0.71
CA SER A 187 23.78 -12.95 0.69
C SER A 187 24.79 -13.92 1.26
N GLY A 188 25.32 -13.59 2.42
CA GLY A 188 25.94 -14.55 3.31
C GLY A 188 24.94 -15.57 3.86
N PRO A 189 25.41 -16.56 4.66
CA PRO A 189 24.57 -17.62 5.19
C PRO A 189 23.55 -17.09 6.21
N VAL A 190 22.29 -16.96 5.78
CA VAL A 190 21.14 -16.54 6.58
C VAL A 190 19.90 -17.37 6.27
N THR A 191 18.96 -17.43 7.22
CA THR A 191 17.71 -18.18 7.07
C THR A 191 16.59 -17.36 6.42
N ILE A 192 16.78 -16.03 6.29
CA ILE A 192 15.79 -15.13 5.69
C ILE A 192 15.64 -15.44 4.20
N GLN A 193 14.40 -15.41 3.70
CA GLN A 193 14.07 -15.57 2.29
C GLN A 193 13.67 -14.24 1.69
N ALA A 194 14.01 -14.01 0.43
CA ALA A 194 13.45 -12.93 -0.40
C ALA A 194 12.21 -13.47 -1.11
N HIS A 195 11.17 -12.63 -1.22
CA HIS A 195 9.86 -13.04 -1.75
C HIS A 195 9.51 -12.35 -3.07
N HIS A 196 10.05 -11.15 -3.31
CA HIS A 196 9.70 -10.39 -4.51
C HIS A 196 10.33 -11.02 -5.77
N PRO A 197 9.58 -11.19 -6.87
CA PRO A 197 10.07 -11.84 -8.10
C PRO A 197 11.24 -11.11 -8.78
N ASN A 198 11.38 -9.80 -8.55
CA ASN A 198 12.48 -9.00 -9.10
C ASN A 198 13.77 -9.12 -8.28
N ILE A 199 13.82 -9.95 -7.25
CA ILE A 199 15.02 -10.20 -6.46
C ILE A 199 15.66 -11.51 -6.91
N ARG A 200 16.87 -11.42 -7.43
CA ARG A 200 17.73 -12.56 -7.71
C ARG A 200 18.77 -12.70 -6.59
N ARG A 201 18.59 -13.73 -5.74
CA ARG A 201 19.52 -14.04 -4.68
C ARG A 201 20.74 -14.78 -5.22
N ILE A 202 21.92 -14.37 -4.75
CA ILE A 202 23.23 -15.00 -5.01
C ILE A 202 23.85 -15.29 -3.65
N ASP A 203 24.08 -16.57 -3.35
CA ASP A 203 24.66 -16.96 -2.08
C ASP A 203 26.20 -16.97 -2.16
N GLY A 204 26.84 -16.49 -1.09
CA GLY A 204 28.28 -16.58 -0.83
C GLY A 204 28.53 -16.87 0.64
N GLU A 205 29.59 -17.58 0.96
CA GLU A 205 29.94 -17.93 2.33
C GLU A 205 31.05 -17.03 2.88
N SER A 206 32.08 -16.79 2.10
CA SER A 206 33.25 -15.97 2.47
C SER A 206 33.17 -14.53 1.93
N ALA A 207 33.95 -13.63 2.50
CA ALA A 207 34.08 -12.26 1.99
C ALA A 207 34.62 -12.26 0.55
N GLY A 208 35.50 -13.19 0.20
CA GLY A 208 36.01 -13.34 -1.16
C GLY A 208 34.91 -13.69 -2.16
N GLU A 209 34.06 -14.66 -1.84
CA GLU A 209 32.92 -15.05 -2.69
C GLU A 209 31.90 -13.92 -2.88
N ILE A 210 31.57 -13.21 -1.78
CA ILE A 210 30.68 -12.05 -1.85
C ILE A 210 31.28 -10.93 -2.70
N TYR A 211 32.59 -10.67 -2.55
CA TYR A 211 33.30 -9.68 -3.34
C TYR A 211 33.29 -10.04 -4.83
N GLU A 212 33.63 -11.28 -5.19
CA GLU A 212 33.62 -11.73 -6.60
C GLU A 212 32.22 -11.63 -7.22
N ALA A 213 31.18 -12.01 -6.47
CA ALA A 213 29.80 -11.86 -6.91
C ALA A 213 29.42 -10.38 -7.10
N ALA A 214 29.82 -9.51 -6.18
CA ALA A 214 29.57 -8.07 -6.28
C ALA A 214 30.26 -7.45 -7.50
N ILE A 215 31.52 -7.77 -7.75
CA ILE A 215 32.27 -7.25 -8.91
C ILE A 215 31.65 -7.71 -10.23
N ARG A 216 31.08 -8.90 -10.32
CA ARG A 216 30.39 -9.36 -11.54
C ARG A 216 29.07 -8.62 -11.81
N GLU A 217 28.33 -8.28 -10.76
CA GLU A 217 27.02 -7.64 -10.87
C GLU A 217 27.11 -6.11 -11.02
N PHE A 218 28.10 -5.50 -10.37
CA PHE A 218 28.21 -4.04 -10.23
C PHE A 218 28.35 -3.27 -11.56
N PRO A 219 29.08 -3.74 -12.61
CA PRO A 219 29.26 -2.98 -13.85
C PRO A 219 27.95 -2.64 -14.57
N THR A 220 26.88 -3.40 -14.33
CA THR A 220 25.56 -3.16 -14.94
C THR A 220 24.57 -2.52 -13.96
N ALA A 221 25.00 -2.24 -12.72
CA ALA A 221 24.15 -1.70 -11.69
C ALA A 221 24.03 -0.18 -11.77
N SER A 222 22.84 0.32 -11.45
CA SER A 222 22.57 1.75 -11.25
C SER A 222 23.03 2.22 -9.86
N ALA A 223 23.03 1.30 -8.89
CA ALA A 223 23.46 1.55 -7.52
C ALA A 223 23.94 0.27 -6.83
N GLY A 224 24.84 0.43 -5.86
CA GLY A 224 25.26 -0.63 -4.94
C GLY A 224 25.05 -0.23 -3.49
N ILE A 225 24.49 -1.12 -2.68
CA ILE A 225 24.28 -0.96 -1.23
C ILE A 225 25.03 -2.08 -0.51
N LEU A 226 25.97 -1.70 0.32
CA LEU A 226 26.80 -2.64 1.09
C LEU A 226 26.34 -2.62 2.55
N CYS A 227 25.80 -3.77 3.04
CA CYS A 227 25.26 -3.94 4.41
C CYS A 227 26.03 -5.00 5.19
#